data_c5d59c6d7dca48b90394d427e2744cbb
#
_entry.id   c5d59c6d7dca48b90394d427e2744cbb
#
_cell.length_a   1.000
_cell.length_b   1.000
_cell.length_c   1.000
_cell.angle_alpha   90.00
_cell.angle_beta   90.00
_cell.angle_gamma   90.00
#
_symmetry.space_group_name_H-M   'P 1'
#
loop_
_entity.id
_entity.type
_entity.pdbx_description
1 polymer ?
#
loop_
_entity_poly.entity_id
_entity_poly.type
_entity_poly.pdbx_seq_one_letter_code
_entity_poly.pdbx_strand_id
1 'polypeptide(L)'
;MAAQATFEQGATEFWTTHRTAALMGDFTNNDNLDIFYGGQGNNRFNDPVGWWWQIQQNFCINDGNGNFTIDGYSFQEREYVDEESGETKIAYDRVWNNHGILGSSFNQYAALDYNNDGLLDILLFGRSEWDIFLNDDEKNLDRYLLLYKNLGEGKFELVQEAAFPKMKPDNDSKNFSIAVGDYDRDGYVDFAVSATDLEREDNYPGRTVSLYRNIDGTGVFRDMKIAETKGGVYTNEVKDDDGNVIVEKQLLEGYFLPVSGDVHFADLNNDGWLDIVVTGWADNNWDGIHNAGNTGKIYLNQNGEKFVDATPDTPGFVTLRSSASSIADFDKDGYLDLFQTGWGDNGYEWNAFLFYNNNDNTTFFEEPLTCDNLGLDGTEGCRQIIRDFDGDGYLDIYYSGASGCQIYYGNLTGGFSKGEGLPSYSSGYAAVGDINKNGLSDIFMCGYGDNGAYAALHLNTTASAEAPAAPQNVKAEVIDGKLVITWDYDTDEAMANDVVYNVYVKNAEGKIYTVVPANPETGFVKVGYGRTVGIRPQLKEYSINAPAGDCTVGVQAISTANETYSEFVTATAESTGVAAIDSAADTAATYYNVQGQRVGNPAKGQLLIQVKGNKASKVIF
;
A
#
# COMPACT_ATOMS: atom_id res chain seq x y z
N MET A 1 24.43 1.00 26.86
CA MET A 1 23.29 1.69 26.26
C MET A 1 23.67 1.85 24.81
N ALA A 2 22.90 1.30 23.90
CA ALA A 2 23.05 1.62 22.48
C ALA A 2 22.94 3.13 22.32
N ALA A 3 23.62 3.71 21.33
CA ALA A 3 23.43 5.10 20.98
C ALA A 3 22.00 5.25 20.49
N GLN A 4 21.25 6.21 20.94
CA GLN A 4 19.92 6.51 20.43
C GLN A 4 20.04 7.45 19.24
N ALA A 5 19.13 7.36 18.28
CA ALA A 5 19.09 8.27 17.15
C ALA A 5 18.92 9.72 17.61
N THR A 6 19.56 10.62 16.90
CA THR A 6 19.48 12.06 17.14
C THR A 6 18.71 12.72 16.02
N PHE A 7 17.70 13.54 16.35
CA PHE A 7 16.86 14.22 15.39
C PHE A 7 16.95 15.74 15.54
N GLU A 8 17.01 16.44 14.42
CA GLU A 8 16.88 17.89 14.33
C GLU A 8 15.65 18.27 13.50
N GLN A 9 14.90 19.26 13.96
CA GLN A 9 13.75 19.74 13.21
C GLN A 9 14.21 20.47 11.94
N GLY A 10 13.69 20.08 10.79
CA GLY A 10 13.92 20.75 9.52
C GLY A 10 13.44 22.20 9.51
N ALA A 11 14.05 23.01 8.63
CA ALA A 11 13.81 24.45 8.57
C ALA A 11 12.45 24.83 7.99
N THR A 12 11.81 23.97 7.20
CA THR A 12 10.52 24.28 6.55
C THR A 12 9.38 24.27 7.56
N GLU A 13 8.60 25.35 7.56
CA GLU A 13 7.34 25.41 8.30
C GLU A 13 6.22 24.80 7.49
N PHE A 14 5.78 23.59 7.86
CA PHE A 14 4.67 22.88 7.22
C PHE A 14 3.32 23.35 7.75
N TRP A 15 2.29 23.24 6.91
CA TRP A 15 0.93 23.52 7.32
C TRP A 15 0.39 22.41 8.21
N THR A 16 -0.11 22.78 9.37
CA THR A 16 -0.53 21.80 10.37
C THR A 16 -1.85 21.14 9.99
N THR A 17 -1.93 19.82 10.13
CA THR A 17 -3.11 19.02 9.81
C THR A 17 -3.36 17.95 10.88
N HIS A 18 -4.60 17.51 11.01
CA HIS A 18 -4.99 16.35 11.80
C HIS A 18 -5.93 15.43 11.01
N ARG A 19 -6.16 14.20 11.49
CA ARG A 19 -6.87 13.15 10.73
C ARG A 19 -6.24 12.95 9.36
N THR A 20 -4.94 12.79 9.37
CA THR A 20 -4.05 12.93 8.24
C THR A 20 -3.54 11.57 7.76
N ALA A 21 -2.94 11.59 6.58
CA ALA A 21 -1.93 10.64 6.14
C ALA A 21 -0.77 11.42 5.52
N ALA A 22 0.38 10.79 5.44
CA ALA A 22 1.56 11.32 4.79
C ALA A 22 2.24 10.22 3.96
N LEU A 23 2.92 10.64 2.90
CA LEU A 23 3.65 9.78 1.99
C LEU A 23 4.92 10.52 1.55
N MET A 24 6.06 9.84 1.55
CA MET A 24 7.30 10.31 0.94
C MET A 24 7.60 9.55 -0.34
N GLY A 25 7.92 10.28 -1.40
CA GLY A 25 8.27 9.71 -2.69
C GLY A 25 8.81 10.75 -3.66
N ASP A 26 9.59 10.31 -4.63
CA ASP A 26 10.08 11.17 -5.72
C ASP A 26 8.99 11.37 -6.80
N PHE A 27 8.05 12.25 -6.51
CA PHE A 27 6.93 12.56 -7.40
C PHE A 27 7.29 13.56 -8.49
N THR A 28 8.38 14.29 -8.31
CA THR A 28 8.90 15.22 -9.32
C THR A 28 9.91 14.58 -10.25
N ASN A 29 10.31 13.34 -9.99
CA ASN A 29 11.28 12.55 -10.76
C ASN A 29 12.65 13.26 -10.89
N ASN A 30 13.12 13.78 -9.76
CA ASN A 30 14.37 14.55 -9.68
C ASN A 30 15.40 13.93 -8.70
N ASP A 31 15.19 12.67 -8.29
CA ASP A 31 15.99 11.92 -7.31
C ASP A 31 16.06 12.61 -5.93
N ASN A 32 14.97 13.26 -5.53
CA ASN A 32 14.76 13.75 -4.18
C ASN A 32 13.36 13.33 -3.71
N LEU A 33 13.24 12.95 -2.44
CA LEU A 33 11.95 12.60 -1.88
C LEU A 33 11.15 13.87 -1.58
N ASP A 34 9.97 13.95 -2.18
CA ASP A 34 8.93 14.93 -1.89
C ASP A 34 8.04 14.42 -0.76
N ILE A 35 7.26 15.32 -0.14
CA ILE A 35 6.28 14.96 0.90
C ILE A 35 4.88 15.31 0.42
N PHE A 36 3.99 14.32 0.42
CA PHE A 36 2.58 14.49 0.14
C PHE A 36 1.79 14.17 1.41
N TYR A 37 0.96 15.13 1.90
CA TYR A 37 0.15 14.92 3.09
C TYR A 37 -1.14 15.71 3.03
N GLY A 38 -2.18 15.16 3.65
CA GLY A 38 -3.48 15.82 3.69
C GLY A 38 -4.26 15.49 4.94
N GLY A 39 -5.32 16.25 5.19
CA GLY A 39 -6.19 16.06 6.34
C GLY A 39 -6.97 17.32 6.66
N GLN A 40 -7.53 17.38 7.87
CA GLN A 40 -8.21 18.58 8.36
C GLN A 40 -7.18 19.55 8.92
N GLY A 41 -7.07 20.75 8.32
CA GLY A 41 -6.14 21.78 8.76
C GLY A 41 -6.67 22.62 9.92
N ASN A 42 -5.79 23.05 10.82
CA ASN A 42 -6.04 24.16 11.70
C ASN A 42 -5.53 25.43 11.05
N ASN A 43 -6.35 26.45 11.11
CA ASN A 43 -6.17 27.74 10.49
C ASN A 43 -4.89 28.46 10.95
N ARG A 44 -3.79 28.39 10.20
CA ARG A 44 -2.64 29.30 10.37
C ARG A 44 -2.80 30.62 9.65
N PHE A 45 -3.64 30.64 8.64
CA PHE A 45 -4.05 31.87 7.99
C PHE A 45 -5.28 32.38 8.72
N ASN A 46 -5.25 33.62 9.20
CA ASN A 46 -6.43 34.32 9.70
C ASN A 46 -7.55 34.15 8.68
N ASP A 47 -8.23 32.98 8.72
CA ASP A 47 -9.35 32.70 7.86
C ASP A 47 -10.46 33.67 8.28
N PRO A 48 -10.76 34.64 7.46
CA PRO A 48 -11.77 35.66 7.77
C PRO A 48 -13.17 35.05 7.81
N VAL A 49 -13.33 33.80 7.36
CA VAL A 49 -14.63 33.09 7.32
C VAL A 49 -14.84 32.23 8.58
N GLY A 50 -13.82 32.06 9.44
CA GLY A 50 -13.98 31.42 10.75
C GLY A 50 -14.31 29.92 10.75
N TRP A 51 -14.06 29.21 9.67
CA TRP A 51 -14.38 27.80 9.55
C TRP A 51 -13.22 26.93 10.06
N TRP A 52 -13.42 26.22 11.14
CA TRP A 52 -12.43 25.44 11.90
C TRP A 52 -11.98 24.13 11.20
N TRP A 53 -12.52 23.76 10.03
CA TRP A 53 -12.41 22.42 9.46
C TRP A 53 -12.08 22.45 7.96
N GLN A 54 -10.97 23.07 7.59
CA GLN A 54 -10.54 23.04 6.20
C GLN A 54 -9.80 21.77 5.88
N ILE A 55 -10.21 21.09 4.82
CA ILE A 55 -9.48 19.94 4.28
C ILE A 55 -8.37 20.47 3.41
N GLN A 56 -7.17 20.00 3.72
CA GLN A 56 -5.95 20.35 3.03
C GLN A 56 -5.38 19.13 2.33
N GLN A 57 -4.76 19.39 1.20
CA GLN A 57 -3.93 18.46 0.48
C GLN A 57 -2.69 19.23 0.08
N ASN A 58 -1.56 18.85 0.63
CA ASN A 58 -0.31 19.58 0.48
C ASN A 58 0.70 18.70 -0.25
N PHE A 59 1.28 19.23 -1.30
CA PHE A 59 2.40 18.65 -2.00
C PHE A 59 3.63 19.51 -1.72
N CYS A 60 4.63 18.95 -1.10
CA CYS A 60 5.83 19.63 -0.66
C CYS A 60 7.00 19.16 -1.50
N ILE A 61 7.44 20.01 -2.42
CA ILE A 61 8.50 19.73 -3.38
C ILE A 61 9.86 20.02 -2.73
N ASN A 62 10.73 19.01 -2.70
CA ASN A 62 12.08 19.10 -2.15
C ASN A 62 13.05 19.70 -3.18
N ASP A 63 13.83 20.69 -2.75
CA ASP A 63 14.88 21.33 -3.58
C ASP A 63 16.21 20.53 -3.62
N GLY A 64 16.24 19.35 -2.98
CA GLY A 64 17.42 18.50 -2.84
C GLY A 64 18.36 18.91 -1.71
N ASN A 65 18.04 19.95 -0.94
CA ASN A 65 18.80 20.39 0.24
C ASN A 65 17.96 20.31 1.53
N GLY A 66 16.82 19.61 1.49
CA GLY A 66 15.91 19.49 2.62
C GLY A 66 15.01 20.70 2.85
N ASN A 67 14.94 21.65 1.92
CA ASN A 67 13.95 22.72 1.95
C ASN A 67 12.79 22.40 1.03
N PHE A 68 11.59 22.75 1.45
CA PHE A 68 10.38 22.40 0.71
C PHE A 68 9.60 23.64 0.27
N THR A 69 9.15 23.60 -0.97
CA THR A 69 8.11 24.50 -1.48
C THR A 69 6.76 23.80 -1.36
N ILE A 70 5.82 24.40 -0.64
CA ILE A 70 4.51 23.82 -0.41
C ILE A 70 3.54 24.29 -1.49
N ASP A 71 3.06 23.37 -2.32
CA ASP A 71 1.94 23.58 -3.22
C ASP A 71 0.66 23.06 -2.56
N GLY A 72 -0.14 23.97 -2.06
CA GLY A 72 -1.38 23.70 -1.35
C GLY A 72 -2.46 24.69 -1.76
N TYR A 73 -3.52 24.76 -1.01
CA TYR A 73 -4.59 25.71 -1.29
C TYR A 73 -4.15 27.15 -1.00
N SER A 74 -4.47 28.05 -1.91
CA SER A 74 -4.40 29.50 -1.71
C SER A 74 -5.81 30.10 -1.71
N PHE A 75 -5.92 31.30 -1.17
CA PHE A 75 -7.17 32.06 -1.18
C PHE A 75 -6.96 33.34 -1.99
N GLN A 76 -7.92 33.64 -2.84
CA GLN A 76 -7.98 34.91 -3.56
C GLN A 76 -9.07 35.79 -2.93
N GLU A 77 -8.70 37.00 -2.52
CA GLU A 77 -9.65 37.97 -2.03
C GLU A 77 -10.59 38.44 -3.15
N ARG A 78 -11.89 38.48 -2.86
CA ARG A 78 -12.90 39.00 -3.75
C ARG A 78 -13.81 39.93 -2.98
N GLU A 79 -13.89 41.18 -3.43
CA GLU A 79 -14.89 42.13 -2.91
C GLU A 79 -16.28 41.78 -3.44
N TYR A 80 -17.26 41.83 -2.55
CA TYR A 80 -18.68 41.73 -2.91
C TYR A 80 -19.53 42.71 -2.09
N VAL A 81 -20.65 43.10 -2.63
CA VAL A 81 -21.63 43.95 -1.90
C VAL A 81 -22.63 43.02 -1.24
N ASP A 82 -22.72 43.10 0.08
CA ASP A 82 -23.68 42.36 0.87
C ASP A 82 -25.09 42.91 0.59
N GLU A 83 -25.98 42.06 0.12
CA GLU A 83 -27.32 42.48 -0.33
C GLU A 83 -28.21 42.98 0.79
N GLU A 84 -27.99 42.57 2.05
CA GLU A 84 -28.80 43.02 3.19
C GLU A 84 -28.31 44.32 3.79
N SER A 85 -27.00 44.50 3.89
CA SER A 85 -26.43 45.73 4.51
C SER A 85 -26.03 46.80 3.48
N GLY A 86 -25.86 46.44 2.20
CA GLY A 86 -25.31 47.31 1.15
C GLY A 86 -23.85 47.67 1.32
N GLU A 87 -23.14 47.03 2.25
CA GLU A 87 -21.73 47.27 2.51
C GLU A 87 -20.85 46.38 1.60
N THR A 88 -19.69 46.92 1.21
CA THR A 88 -18.66 46.11 0.53
C THR A 88 -17.95 45.23 1.56
N LYS A 89 -18.02 43.93 1.38
CA LYS A 89 -17.34 42.92 2.20
C LYS A 89 -16.31 42.17 1.36
N ILE A 90 -15.35 41.59 2.02
CA ILE A 90 -14.34 40.71 1.39
C ILE A 90 -14.76 39.26 1.58
N ALA A 91 -14.88 38.54 0.48
CA ALA A 91 -14.97 37.10 0.45
C ALA A 91 -13.63 36.52 0.01
N TYR A 92 -13.39 35.31 0.38
CA TYR A 92 -12.18 34.58 -0.01
C TYR A 92 -12.60 33.39 -0.86
N ASP A 93 -12.31 33.48 -2.15
CA ASP A 93 -12.50 32.36 -3.06
C ASP A 93 -11.28 31.42 -2.94
N ARG A 94 -11.54 30.13 -2.73
CA ARG A 94 -10.49 29.12 -2.71
C ARG A 94 -9.90 28.98 -4.12
N VAL A 95 -8.62 29.22 -4.25
CA VAL A 95 -7.86 28.91 -5.46
C VAL A 95 -7.25 27.52 -5.30
N TRP A 96 -7.55 26.64 -6.22
CA TRP A 96 -7.01 25.30 -6.24
C TRP A 96 -5.49 25.31 -6.34
N ASN A 97 -4.87 24.32 -5.68
CA ASN A 97 -3.46 24.03 -5.88
C ASN A 97 -3.17 23.66 -7.35
N ASN A 98 -1.92 23.76 -7.75
CA ASN A 98 -1.52 23.44 -9.11
C ASN A 98 -1.29 21.94 -9.36
N HIS A 99 -1.26 21.13 -8.30
CA HIS A 99 -0.96 19.68 -8.42
C HIS A 99 -2.16 18.82 -8.86
N GLY A 100 -3.39 19.27 -8.73
CA GLY A 100 -4.59 18.61 -9.29
C GLY A 100 -5.23 17.54 -8.41
N ILE A 101 -4.70 17.24 -7.22
CA ILE A 101 -5.27 16.22 -6.32
C ILE A 101 -6.30 16.86 -5.40
N LEU A 102 -7.45 16.21 -5.27
CA LEU A 102 -8.56 16.67 -4.41
C LEU A 102 -8.21 16.56 -2.92
N GLY A 103 -8.68 17.53 -2.13
CA GLY A 103 -8.56 17.47 -0.68
C GLY A 103 -9.37 16.33 -0.07
N SER A 104 -8.78 15.65 0.90
CA SER A 104 -9.42 14.55 1.61
C SER A 104 -8.94 14.46 3.05
N SER A 105 -9.73 13.84 3.93
CA SER A 105 -9.41 13.57 5.33
C SER A 105 -9.60 12.09 5.65
N PHE A 106 -9.04 11.63 6.79
CA PHE A 106 -8.99 10.21 7.12
C PHE A 106 -8.35 9.40 5.99
N ASN A 107 -7.21 9.85 5.55
CA ASN A 107 -6.56 9.38 4.34
C ASN A 107 -5.63 8.21 4.57
N GLN A 108 -5.44 7.44 3.51
CA GLN A 108 -4.27 6.63 3.29
C GLN A 108 -3.82 6.81 1.85
N TYR A 109 -2.52 6.77 1.63
CA TYR A 109 -1.91 6.90 0.32
C TYR A 109 -1.02 5.69 0.04
N ALA A 110 -0.96 5.31 -1.23
CA ALA A 110 0.09 4.43 -1.72
C ALA A 110 0.69 5.05 -2.98
N ALA A 111 2.02 4.93 -3.11
CA ALA A 111 2.74 5.30 -4.32
C ALA A 111 2.95 4.04 -5.17
N LEU A 112 2.70 4.15 -6.47
CA LEU A 112 2.89 3.09 -7.44
C LEU A 112 3.13 3.69 -8.83
N ASP A 113 3.78 2.96 -9.72
CA ASP A 113 3.81 3.27 -11.15
C ASP A 113 2.88 2.28 -11.86
N TYR A 114 1.58 2.64 -11.96
CA TYR A 114 0.58 1.69 -12.47
C TYR A 114 0.70 1.43 -13.96
N ASN A 115 1.32 2.34 -14.71
CA ASN A 115 1.36 2.30 -16.18
C ASN A 115 2.77 2.10 -16.75
N ASN A 116 3.76 1.91 -15.90
CA ASN A 116 5.17 1.69 -16.24
C ASN A 116 5.78 2.86 -17.04
N ASP A 117 5.38 4.11 -16.77
CA ASP A 117 5.96 5.29 -17.42
C ASP A 117 7.16 5.88 -16.65
N GLY A 118 7.50 5.27 -15.52
CA GLY A 118 8.61 5.65 -14.66
C GLY A 118 8.30 6.77 -13.68
N LEU A 119 7.07 7.28 -13.63
CA LEU A 119 6.62 8.28 -12.69
C LEU A 119 5.81 7.64 -11.56
N LEU A 120 5.97 8.14 -10.34
CA LEU A 120 5.15 7.69 -9.22
C LEU A 120 3.74 8.29 -9.30
N ASP A 121 2.75 7.43 -9.42
CA ASP A 121 1.34 7.73 -9.30
C ASP A 121 0.88 7.65 -7.85
N ILE A 122 -0.31 8.15 -7.54
CA ILE A 122 -0.88 8.13 -6.18
C ILE A 122 -2.23 7.42 -6.18
N LEU A 123 -2.31 6.35 -5.40
CA LEU A 123 -3.58 5.75 -5.00
C LEU A 123 -3.99 6.37 -3.66
N LEU A 124 -5.12 7.08 -3.66
CA LEU A 124 -5.64 7.79 -2.51
C LEU A 124 -6.90 7.11 -2.02
N PHE A 125 -6.94 6.77 -0.73
CA PHE A 125 -8.15 6.35 -0.06
C PHE A 125 -8.47 7.33 1.06
N GLY A 126 -9.63 7.96 1.02
CA GLY A 126 -9.98 8.97 2.00
C GLY A 126 -11.42 9.46 1.88
N ARG A 127 -11.79 10.33 2.79
CA ARG A 127 -13.06 11.02 2.78
C ARG A 127 -12.91 12.34 2.04
N SER A 128 -13.54 12.47 0.89
CA SER A 128 -13.71 13.77 0.23
C SER A 128 -14.79 14.55 0.94
N GLU A 129 -14.43 15.65 1.59
CA GLU A 129 -15.41 16.58 2.20
C GLU A 129 -15.71 17.76 1.28
N TRP A 130 -15.71 17.54 -0.02
CA TRP A 130 -16.03 18.55 -1.02
C TRP A 130 -17.35 19.25 -0.77
N ASP A 131 -18.27 18.52 -0.13
CA ASP A 131 -19.66 18.90 0.00
C ASP A 131 -19.99 19.81 1.18
N ILE A 132 -19.00 20.34 1.90
CA ILE A 132 -19.26 21.37 2.91
C ILE A 132 -19.89 22.64 2.26
N PHE A 133 -19.70 22.83 0.96
CA PHE A 133 -20.19 23.97 0.18
C PHE A 133 -21.32 23.63 -0.80
N LEU A 134 -21.68 22.37 -0.96
CA LEU A 134 -22.85 21.94 -1.70
C LEU A 134 -24.04 21.82 -0.75
N ASN A 135 -25.24 22.09 -1.25
CA ASN A 135 -26.49 22.10 -0.46
C ASN A 135 -26.68 20.81 0.36
N ASP A 136 -27.37 20.92 1.50
CA ASP A 136 -27.59 19.85 2.48
C ASP A 136 -28.11 18.51 1.92
N ASP A 137 -28.74 18.51 0.75
CA ASP A 137 -29.24 17.31 0.07
C ASP A 137 -28.15 16.53 -0.71
N GLU A 138 -26.97 17.09 -0.91
CA GLU A 138 -25.85 16.50 -1.63
C GLU A 138 -24.67 16.10 -0.72
N LYS A 139 -24.85 16.16 0.60
CA LYS A 139 -23.87 15.76 1.61
C LYS A 139 -23.68 14.24 1.69
N ASN A 140 -23.58 13.60 0.56
CA ASN A 140 -23.11 12.23 0.52
C ASN A 140 -21.60 12.28 0.74
N LEU A 141 -21.18 12.22 2.01
CA LEU A 141 -19.77 12.17 2.43
C LEU A 141 -19.16 10.83 1.99
N ASP A 142 -19.23 10.57 0.69
CA ASP A 142 -18.73 9.36 0.09
C ASP A 142 -17.22 9.34 0.24
N ARG A 143 -16.70 8.27 0.78
CA ARG A 143 -15.28 8.00 0.89
C ARG A 143 -14.85 7.27 -0.36
N TYR A 144 -13.74 7.69 -0.97
CA TYR A 144 -13.35 7.23 -2.29
C TYR A 144 -11.98 6.58 -2.26
N LEU A 145 -11.85 5.54 -3.06
CA LEU A 145 -10.57 5.07 -3.55
C LEU A 145 -10.37 5.72 -4.93
N LEU A 146 -9.31 6.50 -5.09
CA LEU A 146 -9.03 7.28 -6.29
C LEU A 146 -7.60 7.06 -6.74
N LEU A 147 -7.41 6.87 -8.04
CA LEU A 147 -6.09 6.78 -8.67
C LEU A 147 -5.79 8.09 -9.40
N TYR A 148 -4.65 8.68 -9.11
CA TYR A 148 -4.13 9.87 -9.77
C TYR A 148 -2.87 9.54 -10.53
N LYS A 149 -2.90 9.78 -11.85
CA LYS A 149 -1.74 9.67 -12.71
C LYS A 149 -0.84 10.88 -12.53
N ASN A 150 0.45 10.64 -12.35
CA ASN A 150 1.48 11.67 -12.38
C ASN A 150 1.79 12.08 -13.84
N LEU A 151 1.73 13.36 -14.12
CA LEU A 151 2.03 13.94 -15.43
C LEU A 151 3.46 14.53 -15.51
N GLY A 152 4.24 14.36 -14.44
CA GLY A 152 5.53 15.00 -14.25
C GLY A 152 5.43 16.41 -13.64
N GLU A 153 6.54 16.94 -13.17
CA GLU A 153 6.64 18.26 -12.54
C GLU A 153 5.65 18.48 -11.38
N GLY A 154 5.30 17.41 -10.64
CA GLY A 154 4.38 17.48 -9.51
C GLY A 154 2.93 17.73 -9.88
N LYS A 155 2.50 17.38 -11.07
CA LYS A 155 1.11 17.51 -11.54
C LYS A 155 0.46 16.16 -11.68
N PHE A 156 -0.80 16.09 -11.30
CA PHE A 156 -1.57 14.86 -11.30
C PHE A 156 -2.93 15.03 -11.97
N GLU A 157 -3.43 13.96 -12.55
CA GLU A 157 -4.75 13.88 -13.17
C GLU A 157 -5.49 12.65 -12.66
N LEU A 158 -6.78 12.80 -12.36
CA LEU A 158 -7.63 11.68 -11.95
C LEU A 158 -7.81 10.69 -13.10
N VAL A 159 -7.49 9.41 -12.87
CA VAL A 159 -7.69 8.33 -13.83
C VAL A 159 -9.16 7.94 -13.84
N GLN A 160 -9.89 8.33 -14.89
CA GLN A 160 -11.34 8.11 -15.00
C GLN A 160 -11.69 6.63 -15.24
N GLU A 161 -10.77 5.87 -15.82
CA GLU A 161 -10.91 4.43 -16.09
C GLU A 161 -10.85 3.59 -14.81
N ALA A 162 -10.22 4.13 -13.75
CA ALA A 162 -10.14 3.49 -12.43
C ALA A 162 -11.46 3.67 -11.67
N ALA A 163 -12.51 3.00 -12.14
CA ALA A 163 -13.83 3.02 -11.50
C ALA A 163 -13.87 2.01 -10.35
N PHE A 164 -13.56 2.46 -9.14
CA PHE A 164 -13.67 1.65 -7.94
C PHE A 164 -15.06 1.80 -7.31
N PRO A 165 -15.58 0.76 -6.61
CA PRO A 165 -16.80 0.89 -5.83
C PRO A 165 -16.63 1.92 -4.72
N LYS A 166 -17.73 2.52 -4.28
CA LYS A 166 -17.72 3.45 -3.15
C LYS A 166 -17.34 2.72 -1.88
N MET A 167 -16.24 3.12 -1.28
CA MET A 167 -15.68 2.51 -0.07
C MET A 167 -15.58 3.54 1.05
N LYS A 168 -15.67 3.10 2.28
CA LYS A 168 -15.38 3.93 3.45
C LYS A 168 -14.43 3.19 4.40
N PRO A 169 -13.61 3.89 5.20
CA PRO A 169 -13.03 3.32 6.39
C PRO A 169 -14.15 2.83 7.32
N ASP A 170 -13.92 1.77 8.05
CA ASP A 170 -14.89 1.30 9.03
C ASP A 170 -15.17 2.36 10.11
N ASN A 171 -16.41 2.35 10.63
CA ASN A 171 -16.93 3.37 11.55
C ASN A 171 -15.91 3.79 12.60
N ASP A 172 -15.64 5.09 12.67
CA ASP A 172 -14.79 5.79 13.65
C ASP A 172 -13.37 5.22 13.80
N SER A 173 -13.07 4.10 13.17
CA SER A 173 -11.79 3.46 13.25
C SER A 173 -10.91 3.89 12.10
N LYS A 174 -9.69 4.06 12.41
CA LYS A 174 -8.55 4.37 11.57
C LYS A 174 -8.10 3.13 10.77
N ASN A 175 -8.96 2.13 10.64
CA ASN A 175 -8.65 0.77 10.18
C ASN A 175 -9.05 0.59 8.72
N PHE A 176 -8.19 1.02 7.85
CA PHE A 176 -8.20 0.69 6.43
C PHE A 176 -6.76 0.73 5.94
N SER A 177 -6.43 -0.09 4.99
CA SER A 177 -5.06 -0.26 4.53
C SER A 177 -5.03 -0.57 3.05
N ILE A 178 -3.95 -0.13 2.41
CA ILE A 178 -3.63 -0.42 1.01
C ILE A 178 -2.26 -1.07 1.00
N ALA A 179 -2.15 -2.22 0.32
CA ALA A 179 -0.89 -2.86 -0.03
C ALA A 179 -0.72 -2.83 -1.54
N VAL A 180 0.47 -2.50 -2.04
CA VAL A 180 0.79 -2.45 -3.47
C VAL A 180 1.91 -3.44 -3.80
N GLY A 181 1.80 -4.12 -4.96
CA GLY A 181 2.78 -5.09 -5.43
C GLY A 181 2.25 -5.88 -6.63
N ASP A 182 3.12 -6.40 -7.47
CA ASP A 182 2.78 -7.25 -8.62
C ASP A 182 2.63 -8.70 -8.14
N TYR A 183 1.38 -9.09 -7.74
CA TYR A 183 1.16 -10.41 -7.13
C TYR A 183 1.16 -11.56 -8.15
N ASP A 184 0.86 -11.31 -9.43
CA ASP A 184 0.80 -12.34 -10.47
C ASP A 184 1.96 -12.28 -11.48
N ARG A 185 2.94 -11.40 -11.23
CA ARG A 185 4.16 -11.23 -12.02
C ARG A 185 3.88 -11.02 -13.50
N ASP A 186 2.83 -10.21 -13.78
CA ASP A 186 2.54 -9.82 -15.15
C ASP A 186 3.30 -8.56 -15.59
N GLY A 187 3.99 -7.91 -14.66
CA GLY A 187 4.79 -6.70 -14.89
C GLY A 187 4.02 -5.40 -14.67
N TYR A 188 2.86 -5.45 -14.05
CA TYR A 188 2.09 -4.28 -13.64
C TYR A 188 1.74 -4.36 -12.16
N VAL A 189 1.87 -3.23 -11.48
CA VAL A 189 1.63 -3.18 -10.02
C VAL A 189 0.14 -3.28 -9.73
N ASP A 190 -0.23 -4.23 -8.89
CA ASP A 190 -1.56 -4.48 -8.35
C ASP A 190 -1.72 -3.88 -6.96
N PHE A 191 -2.90 -3.98 -6.37
CA PHE A 191 -3.07 -3.61 -4.97
C PHE A 191 -4.17 -4.42 -4.26
N ALA A 192 -4.03 -4.54 -2.94
CA ALA A 192 -5.07 -5.04 -2.06
C ALA A 192 -5.54 -3.91 -1.13
N VAL A 193 -6.82 -3.92 -0.76
CA VAL A 193 -7.41 -2.92 0.14
C VAL A 193 -8.31 -3.57 1.16
N SER A 194 -8.20 -3.12 2.43
CA SER A 194 -9.14 -3.43 3.50
C SER A 194 -10.02 -2.21 3.74
N ALA A 195 -11.34 -2.33 3.57
CA ALA A 195 -12.29 -1.22 3.63
C ALA A 195 -13.72 -1.69 3.93
N THR A 196 -14.67 -0.74 3.96
CA THR A 196 -16.11 -1.04 3.92
C THR A 196 -16.66 -0.63 2.57
N ASP A 197 -17.22 -1.57 1.82
CA ASP A 197 -17.88 -1.33 0.55
C ASP A 197 -19.32 -0.82 0.79
N LEU A 198 -19.64 0.35 0.26
CA LEU A 198 -20.95 1.01 0.44
C LEU A 198 -21.98 0.64 -0.63
N GLU A 199 -21.55 0.07 -1.75
CA GLU A 199 -22.40 -0.25 -2.88
C GLU A 199 -22.90 -1.70 -2.87
N ARG A 200 -22.44 -2.49 -1.90
CA ARG A 200 -22.86 -3.88 -1.77
C ARG A 200 -24.28 -3.99 -1.21
N GLU A 201 -25.04 -4.93 -1.78
CA GLU A 201 -26.44 -5.19 -1.42
C GLU A 201 -26.58 -5.58 0.07
N ASP A 202 -27.77 -5.35 0.65
CA ASP A 202 -28.11 -5.41 2.07
C ASP A 202 -27.73 -6.70 2.83
N ASN A 203 -27.32 -7.76 2.17
CA ASN A 203 -26.96 -9.05 2.77
C ASN A 203 -25.46 -9.31 2.84
N TYR A 204 -24.63 -8.35 2.42
CA TYR A 204 -23.18 -8.49 2.46
C TYR A 204 -22.61 -7.87 3.72
N PRO A 205 -21.47 -8.39 4.23
CA PRO A 205 -20.83 -7.87 5.44
C PRO A 205 -20.42 -6.42 5.39
N GLY A 206 -20.55 -5.65 4.47
CA GLY A 206 -20.12 -4.25 4.42
C GLY A 206 -18.60 -4.08 4.44
N ARG A 207 -17.88 -4.84 5.27
CA ARG A 207 -16.41 -4.90 5.27
C ARG A 207 -15.93 -5.75 4.12
N THR A 208 -14.74 -5.42 3.60
CA THR A 208 -14.14 -6.17 2.50
C THR A 208 -12.62 -6.16 2.59
N VAL A 209 -12.02 -7.27 2.20
CA VAL A 209 -10.64 -7.32 1.71
C VAL A 209 -10.76 -7.60 0.23
N SER A 210 -10.31 -6.69 -0.61
CA SER A 210 -10.41 -6.79 -2.06
C SER A 210 -9.03 -6.72 -2.69
N LEU A 211 -8.79 -7.58 -3.67
CA LEU A 211 -7.58 -7.62 -4.48
C LEU A 211 -7.90 -7.10 -5.87
N TYR A 212 -7.21 -6.05 -6.28
CA TYR A 212 -7.40 -5.41 -7.57
C TYR A 212 -6.21 -5.68 -8.49
N ARG A 213 -6.45 -6.42 -9.56
CA ARG A 213 -5.47 -6.66 -10.61
C ARG A 213 -5.46 -5.49 -11.59
N ASN A 214 -4.28 -4.98 -11.88
CA ASN A 214 -4.04 -3.99 -12.92
C ASN A 214 -4.14 -4.64 -14.32
N ILE A 215 -4.88 -4.02 -15.22
CA ILE A 215 -5.05 -4.55 -16.58
C ILE A 215 -4.15 -3.78 -17.54
N ASP A 216 -2.96 -4.33 -17.75
CA ASP A 216 -1.98 -3.87 -18.73
C ASP A 216 -1.60 -2.37 -18.61
N GLY A 217 -1.65 -1.80 -17.39
CA GLY A 217 -1.34 -0.39 -17.15
C GLY A 217 -2.30 0.61 -17.79
N THR A 218 -3.53 0.17 -18.11
CA THR A 218 -4.53 1.00 -18.80
C THR A 218 -5.32 1.92 -17.87
N GLY A 219 -5.11 1.82 -16.55
CA GLY A 219 -5.94 2.47 -15.53
C GLY A 219 -7.18 1.66 -15.14
N VAL A 220 -7.45 0.55 -15.83
CA VAL A 220 -8.53 -0.38 -15.47
C VAL A 220 -8.01 -1.41 -14.48
N PHE A 221 -8.73 -1.55 -13.36
CA PHE A 221 -8.44 -2.57 -12.35
C PHE A 221 -9.62 -3.52 -12.20
N ARG A 222 -9.33 -4.80 -11.99
CA ARG A 222 -10.33 -5.84 -11.81
C ARG A 222 -10.28 -6.38 -10.39
N ASP A 223 -11.42 -6.34 -9.69
CA ASP A 223 -11.59 -7.01 -8.40
C ASP A 223 -11.53 -8.53 -8.58
N MET A 224 -10.53 -9.18 -7.99
CA MET A 224 -10.23 -10.59 -8.15
C MET A 224 -10.90 -11.41 -7.03
N LYS A 225 -11.61 -12.47 -7.43
CA LYS A 225 -12.26 -13.41 -6.51
C LYS A 225 -11.54 -14.76 -6.62
N ILE A 226 -10.33 -14.81 -6.03
CA ILE A 226 -9.39 -15.95 -6.16
C ILE A 226 -8.90 -16.48 -4.80
N ALA A 227 -9.58 -16.15 -3.69
CA ALA A 227 -9.22 -16.67 -2.38
C ALA A 227 -9.91 -18.01 -2.07
N GLU A 228 -9.20 -18.95 -1.49
CA GLU A 228 -9.72 -20.18 -0.89
C GLU A 228 -9.68 -20.05 0.63
N THR A 229 -10.68 -19.38 1.21
CA THR A 229 -10.78 -19.13 2.66
C THR A 229 -11.28 -20.37 3.39
N LYS A 230 -10.54 -20.84 4.42
CA LYS A 230 -10.96 -21.95 5.29
C LYS A 230 -12.34 -21.64 5.91
N GLY A 231 -13.25 -22.60 5.82
CA GLY A 231 -14.64 -22.46 6.28
C GLY A 231 -15.54 -21.67 5.34
N GLY A 232 -14.98 -21.01 4.32
CA GLY A 232 -15.71 -20.20 3.35
C GLY A 232 -16.10 -18.81 3.89
N VAL A 233 -16.56 -17.93 3.01
CA VAL A 233 -17.14 -16.62 3.34
C VAL A 233 -18.62 -16.64 2.95
N TYR A 234 -19.49 -16.15 3.82
CA TYR A 234 -20.95 -16.24 3.60
C TYR A 234 -21.61 -14.87 3.71
N THR A 235 -22.74 -14.70 2.99
CA THR A 235 -23.64 -13.56 3.20
C THR A 235 -24.36 -13.69 4.56
N ASN A 236 -24.95 -12.60 5.02
CA ASN A 236 -25.78 -12.62 6.23
C ASN A 236 -27.07 -13.42 6.01
N GLU A 237 -27.50 -14.13 7.06
CA GLU A 237 -28.86 -14.62 7.18
C GLU A 237 -29.78 -13.46 7.59
N VAL A 238 -30.88 -13.26 6.87
CA VAL A 238 -31.89 -12.25 7.22
C VAL A 238 -33.12 -12.94 7.81
N LYS A 239 -33.57 -12.43 8.95
CA LYS A 239 -34.77 -12.93 9.67
C LYS A 239 -35.85 -11.85 9.69
N ASP A 240 -37.12 -12.28 9.68
CA ASP A 240 -38.25 -11.42 9.96
C ASP A 240 -38.38 -11.10 11.47
N ASP A 241 -39.36 -10.26 11.81
CA ASP A 241 -39.63 -9.86 13.20
C ASP A 241 -40.03 -11.03 14.11
N ASP A 242 -40.48 -12.15 13.54
CA ASP A 242 -40.84 -13.38 14.22
C ASP A 242 -39.66 -14.38 14.35
N GLY A 243 -38.50 -14.01 13.78
CA GLY A 243 -37.27 -14.80 13.81
C GLY A 243 -37.17 -15.89 12.76
N ASN A 244 -38.08 -15.91 11.76
CA ASN A 244 -37.98 -16.85 10.66
C ASN A 244 -36.96 -16.37 9.63
N VAL A 245 -36.16 -17.30 9.09
CA VAL A 245 -35.19 -16.99 8.04
C VAL A 245 -35.92 -16.63 6.76
N ILE A 246 -35.74 -15.42 6.26
CA ILE A 246 -36.29 -14.94 4.99
C ILE A 246 -35.23 -14.87 3.88
N VAL A 247 -33.94 -14.77 4.25
CA VAL A 247 -32.80 -14.93 3.34
C VAL A 247 -31.78 -15.88 4.00
N GLU A 248 -31.50 -16.97 3.34
CA GLU A 248 -30.50 -17.93 3.79
C GLU A 248 -29.08 -17.43 3.49
N LYS A 249 -28.10 -17.87 4.30
CA LYS A 249 -26.68 -17.67 4.01
C LYS A 249 -26.32 -18.26 2.64
N GLN A 250 -25.55 -17.51 1.87
CA GLN A 250 -25.01 -17.95 0.59
C GLN A 250 -23.49 -17.94 0.64
N LEU A 251 -22.83 -18.97 0.15
CA LEU A 251 -21.38 -19.03 0.00
C LEU A 251 -20.92 -18.03 -1.07
N LEU A 252 -19.94 -17.22 -0.71
CA LEU A 252 -19.24 -16.29 -1.58
C LEU A 252 -17.91 -16.93 -2.01
N GLU A 253 -17.92 -17.56 -3.16
CA GLU A 253 -16.73 -18.22 -3.70
C GLU A 253 -15.66 -17.19 -4.11
N GLY A 254 -14.41 -17.49 -3.78
CA GLY A 254 -13.27 -16.67 -4.15
C GLY A 254 -13.04 -15.41 -3.30
N TYR A 255 -13.85 -15.18 -2.27
CA TYR A 255 -13.69 -13.99 -1.42
C TYR A 255 -12.69 -14.21 -0.29
N PHE A 256 -11.90 -13.17 -0.02
CA PHE A 256 -11.11 -13.06 1.21
C PHE A 256 -12.04 -12.86 2.41
N LEU A 257 -11.61 -13.31 3.60
CA LEU A 257 -12.39 -13.04 4.80
C LEU A 257 -12.49 -11.53 5.04
N PRO A 258 -13.70 -10.98 5.23
CA PRO A 258 -13.91 -9.56 5.45
C PRO A 258 -13.41 -9.14 6.85
N VAL A 259 -12.24 -8.54 6.90
CA VAL A 259 -11.59 -8.05 8.10
C VAL A 259 -11.41 -6.53 7.97
N SER A 260 -11.66 -5.81 9.05
CA SER A 260 -11.37 -4.38 9.16
C SER A 260 -10.06 -4.20 9.90
N GLY A 261 -9.02 -3.81 9.19
CA GLY A 261 -7.67 -3.67 9.73
C GLY A 261 -6.63 -3.51 8.63
N ASP A 262 -5.43 -3.98 8.87
CA ASP A 262 -4.35 -3.85 7.91
C ASP A 262 -4.30 -5.03 6.94
N VAL A 263 -3.87 -4.73 5.71
CA VAL A 263 -3.54 -5.70 4.67
C VAL A 263 -2.12 -5.45 4.18
N HIS A 264 -1.36 -6.53 4.00
CA HIS A 264 0.02 -6.48 3.53
C HIS A 264 0.25 -7.48 2.41
N PHE A 265 1.11 -7.08 1.46
CA PHE A 265 1.79 -8.00 0.56
C PHE A 265 3.19 -8.32 1.12
N ALA A 266 3.52 -9.58 1.20
CA ALA A 266 4.82 -10.06 1.65
C ALA A 266 5.05 -11.51 1.18
N ASP A 267 6.27 -11.85 0.80
CA ASP A 267 6.66 -13.24 0.52
C ASP A 267 7.05 -13.90 1.86
N LEU A 268 6.08 -14.57 2.49
CA LEU A 268 6.24 -15.13 3.84
C LEU A 268 6.98 -16.47 3.86
N ASN A 269 6.90 -17.22 2.77
CA ASN A 269 7.47 -18.55 2.64
C ASN A 269 8.72 -18.58 1.77
N ASN A 270 9.21 -17.42 1.30
CA ASN A 270 10.35 -17.27 0.42
C ASN A 270 10.26 -18.10 -0.88
N ASP A 271 9.04 -18.23 -1.44
CA ASP A 271 8.81 -18.86 -2.74
C ASP A 271 8.85 -17.87 -3.91
N GLY A 272 8.98 -16.60 -3.57
CA GLY A 272 9.08 -15.49 -4.50
C GLY A 272 7.74 -14.90 -4.93
N TRP A 273 6.61 -15.42 -4.47
CA TRP A 273 5.28 -14.86 -4.74
C TRP A 273 4.79 -14.04 -3.56
N LEU A 274 4.13 -12.92 -3.84
CA LEU A 274 3.58 -12.08 -2.78
C LEU A 274 2.33 -12.73 -2.17
N ASP A 275 2.41 -13.08 -0.89
CA ASP A 275 1.31 -13.55 -0.07
C ASP A 275 0.51 -12.37 0.50
N ILE A 276 -0.66 -12.65 1.08
CA ILE A 276 -1.50 -11.64 1.74
C ILE A 276 -1.62 -11.96 3.23
N VAL A 277 -1.27 -10.99 4.08
CA VAL A 277 -1.57 -10.98 5.51
C VAL A 277 -2.65 -9.95 5.79
N VAL A 278 -3.70 -10.36 6.51
CA VAL A 278 -4.77 -9.47 6.96
C VAL A 278 -4.89 -9.57 8.47
N THR A 279 -4.94 -8.42 9.15
CA THR A 279 -5.09 -8.34 10.61
C THR A 279 -6.19 -7.36 10.98
N GLY A 280 -6.92 -7.61 12.08
CA GLY A 280 -7.94 -6.68 12.55
C GLY A 280 -9.15 -7.33 13.21
N TRP A 281 -10.33 -6.86 12.85
CA TRP A 281 -11.61 -7.28 13.42
C TRP A 281 -12.58 -7.78 12.34
N ALA A 282 -13.17 -8.93 12.53
CA ALA A 282 -14.31 -9.42 11.75
C ALA A 282 -15.61 -9.32 12.56
N ASP A 283 -16.64 -8.76 11.93
CA ASP A 283 -18.00 -8.81 12.49
C ASP A 283 -18.60 -10.16 12.19
N ASN A 284 -19.10 -10.82 13.24
CA ASN A 284 -19.86 -12.06 13.09
C ASN A 284 -19.23 -13.16 12.20
N ASN A 285 -19.55 -14.28 12.43
CA ASN A 285 -19.45 -15.61 11.91
C ASN A 285 -19.48 -15.75 10.35
N TRP A 286 -18.66 -14.97 9.63
CA TRP A 286 -18.61 -15.00 8.16
C TRP A 286 -18.10 -16.33 7.61
N ASP A 287 -17.21 -16.99 8.33
CA ASP A 287 -16.66 -18.30 7.96
C ASP A 287 -17.44 -19.48 8.56
N GLY A 288 -18.50 -19.20 9.35
CA GLY A 288 -19.28 -20.26 10.03
C GLY A 288 -18.54 -20.94 11.18
N ILE A 289 -17.29 -20.54 11.46
CA ILE A 289 -16.40 -21.17 12.45
C ILE A 289 -16.13 -20.23 13.65
N HIS A 290 -15.93 -18.94 13.39
CA HIS A 290 -15.53 -17.96 14.39
C HIS A 290 -16.66 -16.99 14.74
N ASN A 291 -16.74 -16.59 16.02
CA ASN A 291 -17.58 -15.47 16.44
C ASN A 291 -16.95 -14.14 16.04
N ALA A 292 -17.73 -13.04 16.07
CA ALA A 292 -17.18 -11.70 15.93
C ALA A 292 -16.01 -11.50 16.91
N GLY A 293 -14.90 -10.97 16.43
CA GLY A 293 -13.73 -10.78 17.26
C GLY A 293 -12.49 -10.37 16.50
N ASN A 294 -11.41 -10.24 17.23
CA ASN A 294 -10.10 -10.04 16.68
C ASN A 294 -9.72 -11.25 15.80
N THR A 295 -9.34 -10.98 14.58
CA THR A 295 -9.03 -12.04 13.63
C THR A 295 -7.96 -11.62 12.64
N GLY A 296 -7.19 -12.58 12.19
CA GLY A 296 -6.22 -12.41 11.12
C GLY A 296 -6.28 -13.58 10.17
N LYS A 297 -5.79 -13.36 8.98
CA LYS A 297 -5.68 -14.38 7.93
C LYS A 297 -4.35 -14.25 7.21
N ILE A 298 -3.82 -15.42 6.86
CA ILE A 298 -2.65 -15.58 6.01
C ILE A 298 -3.10 -16.33 4.77
N TYR A 299 -2.88 -15.74 3.61
CA TYR A 299 -3.21 -16.36 2.34
C TYR A 299 -1.94 -16.52 1.52
N LEU A 300 -1.53 -17.76 1.28
CA LEU A 300 -0.38 -18.06 0.42
C LEU A 300 -0.77 -18.01 -1.05
N ASN A 301 0.03 -17.30 -1.81
CA ASN A 301 -0.13 -17.15 -3.24
C ASN A 301 0.31 -18.43 -3.98
N GLN A 302 -0.53 -18.94 -4.85
CA GLN A 302 -0.22 -20.10 -5.67
C GLN A 302 0.06 -19.66 -7.11
N ASN A 303 1.28 -19.17 -7.34
CA ASN A 303 1.81 -18.74 -8.65
C ASN A 303 0.97 -17.66 -9.34
N GLY A 304 0.36 -16.74 -8.61
CA GLY A 304 -0.49 -15.67 -9.15
C GLY A 304 -1.92 -16.12 -9.53
N GLU A 305 -2.24 -17.42 -9.43
CA GLU A 305 -3.53 -17.94 -9.86
C GLU A 305 -4.62 -17.90 -8.77
N LYS A 306 -4.24 -18.13 -7.53
CA LYS A 306 -5.13 -18.13 -6.37
C LYS A 306 -4.38 -17.92 -5.05
N PHE A 307 -5.13 -17.57 -4.02
CA PHE A 307 -4.66 -17.45 -2.65
C PHE A 307 -5.31 -18.50 -1.75
N VAL A 308 -4.50 -19.28 -1.05
CA VAL A 308 -4.97 -20.37 -0.18
C VAL A 308 -4.77 -19.98 1.29
N ASP A 309 -5.82 -20.05 2.09
CA ASP A 309 -5.79 -19.77 3.53
C ASP A 309 -4.88 -20.74 4.27
N ALA A 310 -3.73 -20.27 4.69
CA ALA A 310 -2.72 -20.98 5.48
C ALA A 310 -2.73 -20.59 6.96
N THR A 311 -3.73 -19.84 7.41
CA THR A 311 -3.83 -19.41 8.82
C THR A 311 -3.80 -20.63 9.74
N PRO A 312 -3.00 -20.63 10.81
CA PRO A 312 -2.95 -21.71 11.80
C PRO A 312 -4.33 -21.99 12.41
N ASP A 313 -4.66 -23.27 12.58
CA ASP A 313 -5.94 -23.71 13.19
C ASP A 313 -5.92 -23.59 14.73
N THR A 314 -4.77 -23.32 15.32
CA THR A 314 -4.56 -23.15 16.75
C THR A 314 -4.83 -21.72 17.20
N PRO A 315 -5.24 -21.46 18.45
CA PRO A 315 -5.52 -20.10 18.93
C PRO A 315 -4.30 -19.18 19.03
N GLY A 316 -3.14 -19.56 18.47
CA GLY A 316 -1.89 -18.80 18.53
C GLY A 316 -1.91 -17.49 17.72
N PHE A 317 -2.50 -17.48 16.52
CA PHE A 317 -2.56 -16.27 15.69
C PHE A 317 -3.75 -15.40 16.10
N VAL A 318 -3.62 -14.75 17.26
CA VAL A 318 -4.59 -13.79 17.79
C VAL A 318 -4.18 -12.40 17.40
N THR A 319 -4.98 -11.74 16.57
CA THR A 319 -4.74 -10.36 16.16
C THR A 319 -5.43 -9.35 17.08
N LEU A 320 -5.16 -8.07 16.87
CA LEU A 320 -5.69 -6.97 17.66
C LEU A 320 -6.68 -6.17 16.78
N ARG A 321 -7.70 -5.59 17.38
CA ARG A 321 -8.60 -4.63 16.71
C ARG A 321 -8.09 -3.20 16.87
N SER A 322 -8.62 -2.27 16.09
CA SER A 322 -8.12 -0.89 16.02
C SER A 322 -6.60 -0.87 15.95
N SER A 323 -6.08 -1.80 15.15
CA SER A 323 -4.67 -2.17 15.12
C SER A 323 -3.93 -1.47 13.99
N ALA A 324 -2.63 -1.41 14.15
CA ALA A 324 -1.69 -1.30 13.05
C ALA A 324 -0.79 -2.52 13.08
N SER A 325 -0.38 -2.97 11.90
CA SER A 325 0.58 -4.04 11.75
C SER A 325 1.70 -3.65 10.79
N SER A 326 2.85 -4.31 10.96
CA SER A 326 4.03 -4.13 10.11
C SER A 326 4.72 -5.47 9.94
N ILE A 327 5.32 -5.66 8.78
CA ILE A 327 6.03 -6.89 8.43
C ILE A 327 7.50 -6.53 8.20
N ALA A 328 8.41 -7.22 8.90
CA ALA A 328 9.85 -7.09 8.78
C ALA A 328 10.54 -8.35 9.33
N ASP A 329 11.81 -8.55 9.02
CA ASP A 329 12.63 -9.65 9.53
C ASP A 329 13.33 -9.17 10.81
N PHE A 330 12.72 -9.39 11.99
CA PHE A 330 13.22 -8.85 13.26
C PHE A 330 14.39 -9.63 13.84
N ASP A 331 14.49 -10.93 13.58
CA ASP A 331 15.56 -11.78 14.09
C ASP A 331 16.63 -12.14 13.07
N LYS A 332 16.50 -11.61 11.82
CA LYS A 332 17.46 -11.75 10.72
C LYS A 332 17.65 -13.20 10.26
N ASP A 333 16.62 -14.02 10.39
CA ASP A 333 16.64 -15.40 9.89
C ASP A 333 16.28 -15.50 8.39
N GLY A 334 15.89 -14.37 7.79
CA GLY A 334 15.53 -14.23 6.38
C GLY A 334 14.05 -14.47 6.09
N TYR A 335 13.23 -14.70 7.11
CA TYR A 335 11.77 -14.78 6.98
C TYR A 335 11.13 -13.53 7.58
N LEU A 336 9.95 -13.20 7.08
CA LEU A 336 9.26 -11.99 7.51
C LEU A 336 8.37 -12.28 8.71
N ASP A 337 8.58 -11.52 9.78
CA ASP A 337 7.83 -11.53 11.03
C ASP A 337 6.71 -10.50 11.01
N LEU A 338 5.76 -10.60 11.94
CA LEU A 338 4.65 -9.68 12.08
C LEU A 338 4.69 -8.96 13.43
N PHE A 339 4.80 -7.64 13.40
CA PHE A 339 4.60 -6.79 14.57
C PHE A 339 3.23 -6.13 14.51
N GLN A 340 2.52 -6.11 15.64
CA GLN A 340 1.18 -5.55 15.72
C GLN A 340 0.94 -4.81 17.03
N THR A 341 0.22 -3.67 16.98
CA THR A 341 -0.32 -2.98 18.17
C THR A 341 -1.81 -2.78 18.00
N GLY A 342 -2.55 -2.71 19.12
CA GLY A 342 -4.00 -2.52 19.10
C GLY A 342 -4.70 -2.95 20.38
N TRP A 343 -6.02 -3.16 20.30
CA TRP A 343 -6.86 -3.63 21.40
C TRP A 343 -6.95 -5.14 21.43
N GLY A 344 -6.69 -5.71 22.61
CA GLY A 344 -6.95 -7.12 22.89
C GLY A 344 -8.40 -7.39 23.29
N ASP A 345 -8.85 -8.65 23.19
CA ASP A 345 -10.20 -9.07 23.59
C ASP A 345 -10.35 -9.25 25.12
N ASN A 346 -9.26 -9.39 25.84
CA ASN A 346 -9.23 -9.77 27.26
C ASN A 346 -9.17 -8.56 28.21
N GLY A 347 -10.11 -7.62 28.10
CA GLY A 347 -10.31 -6.65 29.19
C GLY A 347 -9.88 -5.22 28.92
N TYR A 348 -10.00 -4.69 27.73
CA TYR A 348 -9.77 -3.28 27.41
C TYR A 348 -8.31 -2.81 27.57
N GLU A 349 -7.35 -3.67 27.30
CA GLU A 349 -5.94 -3.31 27.37
C GLU A 349 -5.35 -3.10 25.98
N TRP A 350 -4.55 -2.05 25.83
CA TRP A 350 -3.70 -1.84 24.67
C TRP A 350 -2.54 -2.85 24.71
N ASN A 351 -2.26 -3.47 23.58
CA ASN A 351 -1.23 -4.48 23.45
C ASN A 351 -0.27 -4.19 22.29
N ALA A 352 0.88 -4.82 22.36
CA ALA A 352 1.80 -5.00 21.25
C ALA A 352 2.19 -6.47 21.19
N PHE A 353 2.20 -7.03 19.99
CA PHE A 353 2.59 -8.41 19.70
C PHE A 353 3.67 -8.44 18.64
N LEU A 354 4.68 -9.27 18.85
CA LEU A 354 5.64 -9.64 17.82
C LEU A 354 5.55 -11.16 17.62
N PHE A 355 5.22 -11.55 16.41
CA PHE A 355 5.15 -12.95 15.98
C PHE A 355 6.35 -13.24 15.10
N TYR A 356 7.17 -14.18 15.50
CA TYR A 356 8.22 -14.70 14.63
C TYR A 356 7.67 -15.72 13.62
N ASN A 357 8.19 -15.68 12.41
CA ASN A 357 7.88 -16.66 11.39
C ASN A 357 8.80 -17.88 11.58
N ASN A 358 8.22 -19.04 11.89
CA ASN A 358 8.98 -20.24 12.23
C ASN A 358 9.56 -21.01 11.05
N ASN A 359 9.46 -20.49 9.83
CA ASN A 359 10.13 -21.05 8.64
C ASN A 359 9.70 -22.48 8.26
N ASP A 360 8.58 -22.99 8.73
CA ASP A 360 8.19 -24.37 8.45
C ASP A 360 7.04 -24.52 7.43
N ASN A 361 6.55 -23.42 6.85
CA ASN A 361 5.42 -23.35 5.92
C ASN A 361 4.10 -23.93 6.45
N THR A 362 4.04 -24.31 7.72
CA THR A 362 2.88 -24.92 8.34
C THR A 362 2.39 -24.16 9.57
N THR A 363 3.25 -23.38 10.23
CA THR A 363 2.98 -22.72 11.50
C THR A 363 3.47 -21.27 11.49
N PHE A 364 2.83 -20.43 10.67
CA PHE A 364 3.09 -18.98 10.69
C PHE A 364 2.58 -18.37 11.99
N PHE A 365 3.39 -17.55 12.66
CA PHE A 365 2.98 -16.66 13.73
C PHE A 365 2.26 -17.34 14.91
N GLU A 366 2.84 -18.39 15.51
CA GLU A 366 2.15 -19.19 16.52
C GLU A 366 1.92 -18.48 17.87
N GLU A 367 2.97 -18.11 18.55
CA GLU A 367 2.86 -17.46 19.88
C GLU A 367 3.58 -16.11 19.87
N PRO A 368 2.86 -15.01 20.15
CA PRO A 368 3.49 -13.70 20.14
C PRO A 368 4.30 -13.45 21.40
N LEU A 369 5.39 -12.70 21.23
CA LEU A 369 5.97 -11.93 22.33
C LEU A 369 5.05 -10.74 22.62
N THR A 370 4.78 -10.48 23.89
CA THR A 370 3.88 -9.41 24.33
C THR A 370 4.63 -8.16 24.78
N CYS A 371 3.91 -7.09 25.10
CA CYS A 371 4.47 -5.87 25.68
C CYS A 371 5.49 -6.13 26.79
N ASP A 372 5.16 -7.01 27.74
CA ASP A 372 6.02 -7.31 28.91
C ASP A 372 7.33 -7.99 28.49
N ASN A 373 7.27 -8.86 27.48
CA ASN A 373 8.46 -9.55 26.96
C ASN A 373 9.36 -8.59 26.17
N LEU A 374 8.74 -7.65 25.44
CA LEU A 374 9.41 -6.78 24.49
C LEU A 374 9.91 -5.47 25.11
N GLY A 375 9.36 -5.05 26.27
CA GLY A 375 9.64 -3.75 26.88
C GLY A 375 8.93 -2.58 26.17
N LEU A 376 7.77 -2.85 25.59
CA LEU A 376 6.95 -1.90 24.83
C LEU A 376 5.70 -1.48 25.62
N ASP A 377 5.24 -0.26 25.42
CA ASP A 377 3.91 0.17 25.81
C ASP A 377 2.91 -0.19 24.69
N GLY A 378 1.75 -0.74 25.01
CA GLY A 378 0.69 -0.97 24.03
C GLY A 378 0.02 0.34 23.61
N THR A 379 -0.57 0.35 22.41
CA THR A 379 -1.35 1.49 21.88
C THR A 379 -2.42 1.03 20.90
N GLU A 380 -3.40 1.88 20.62
CA GLU A 380 -4.43 1.62 19.61
C GLU A 380 -4.49 2.72 18.55
N GLY A 381 -5.14 2.41 17.44
CA GLY A 381 -5.38 3.38 16.35
C GLY A 381 -4.09 4.00 15.84
N CYS A 382 -3.03 3.23 15.80
CA CYS A 382 -1.70 3.73 15.50
C CYS A 382 -1.30 3.55 14.04
N ARG A 383 -0.15 4.12 13.72
CA ARG A 383 0.65 3.84 12.53
C ARG A 383 2.04 3.47 13.01
N GLN A 384 2.64 2.53 12.31
CA GLN A 384 3.93 1.96 12.69
C GLN A 384 4.91 2.11 11.54
N ILE A 385 6.17 2.31 11.90
CA ILE A 385 7.30 2.30 10.98
C ILE A 385 8.40 1.50 11.62
N ILE A 386 8.90 0.51 10.90
CA ILE A 386 9.98 -0.36 11.32
C ILE A 386 11.24 0.00 10.54
N ARG A 387 12.26 0.50 11.22
CA ARG A 387 13.55 0.90 10.66
C ARG A 387 14.63 0.80 11.71
N ASP A 388 15.87 0.75 11.29
CA ASP A 388 17.06 0.97 12.14
C ASP A 388 17.34 2.49 12.14
N PHE A 389 16.78 3.21 13.11
CA PHE A 389 16.91 4.67 13.19
C PHE A 389 18.26 5.11 13.78
N ASP A 390 18.89 4.29 14.61
CA ASP A 390 20.15 4.66 15.26
C ASP A 390 21.40 4.06 14.59
N GLY A 391 21.21 3.23 13.56
CA GLY A 391 22.28 2.65 12.74
C GLY A 391 23.07 1.55 13.46
N ASP A 392 22.47 0.90 14.46
CA ASP A 392 23.13 -0.16 15.24
C ASP A 392 22.94 -1.56 14.63
N GLY A 393 22.11 -1.65 13.58
CA GLY A 393 21.82 -2.87 12.84
C GLY A 393 20.67 -3.68 13.41
N TYR A 394 19.93 -3.22 14.39
CA TYR A 394 18.70 -3.83 14.89
C TYR A 394 17.50 -2.96 14.49
N LEU A 395 16.38 -3.62 14.17
CA LEU A 395 15.17 -2.90 13.80
C LEU A 395 14.55 -2.20 15.02
N ASP A 396 14.26 -0.92 14.86
CA ASP A 396 13.54 -0.09 15.81
C ASP A 396 12.09 0.04 15.41
N ILE A 397 11.25 0.44 16.35
CA ILE A 397 9.83 0.63 16.15
C ILE A 397 9.47 2.08 16.46
N TYR A 398 9.01 2.83 15.46
CA TYR A 398 8.28 4.05 15.69
C TYR A 398 6.78 3.77 15.58
N TYR A 399 6.00 4.22 16.55
CA TYR A 399 4.55 4.22 16.40
C TYR A 399 3.92 5.52 16.91
N SER A 400 2.75 5.84 16.35
CA SER A 400 1.88 6.92 16.80
C SER A 400 0.47 6.40 16.99
N GLY A 401 -0.14 6.65 18.15
CA GLY A 401 -1.47 6.15 18.48
C GLY A 401 -2.10 6.90 19.63
N ALA A 402 -3.08 6.28 20.30
CA ALA A 402 -3.78 6.91 21.41
C ALA A 402 -2.88 7.24 22.60
N SER A 403 -1.79 6.46 22.80
CA SER A 403 -0.76 6.73 23.81
C SER A 403 0.25 7.81 23.43
N GLY A 404 0.13 8.40 22.23
CA GLY A 404 1.09 9.36 21.68
C GLY A 404 2.03 8.75 20.65
N CYS A 405 3.07 9.50 20.28
CA CYS A 405 4.13 9.04 19.39
C CYS A 405 5.32 8.58 20.22
N GLN A 406 5.92 7.46 19.84
CA GLN A 406 7.05 6.89 20.54
C GLN A 406 7.98 6.16 19.58
N ILE A 407 9.29 6.30 19.80
CA ILE A 407 10.30 5.43 19.20
C ILE A 407 10.81 4.46 20.26
N TYR A 408 11.02 3.20 19.87
CA TYR A 408 11.60 2.15 20.68
C TYR A 408 12.77 1.54 19.93
N TYR A 409 13.94 1.57 20.53
CA TYR A 409 15.18 1.04 19.95
C TYR A 409 15.30 -0.44 20.23
N GLY A 410 15.50 -1.21 19.16
CA GLY A 410 15.78 -2.64 19.21
C GLY A 410 17.15 -2.94 19.85
N ASN A 411 17.39 -4.18 20.19
CA ASN A 411 18.68 -4.60 20.75
C ASN A 411 18.98 -6.08 20.48
N LEU A 412 20.24 -6.45 20.66
CA LEU A 412 20.76 -7.82 20.46
C LEU A 412 19.95 -8.93 21.17
N THR A 413 19.19 -8.61 22.19
CA THR A 413 18.43 -9.61 22.97
C THR A 413 16.99 -9.81 22.46
N GLY A 414 16.61 -9.12 21.37
CA GLY A 414 15.24 -9.18 20.81
C GLY A 414 14.21 -8.34 21.58
N GLY A 415 14.65 -7.52 22.55
CA GLY A 415 13.80 -6.57 23.27
C GLY A 415 13.98 -5.15 22.79
N PHE A 416 13.19 -4.23 23.33
CA PHE A 416 13.21 -2.82 22.96
C PHE A 416 13.42 -1.90 24.17
N SER A 417 13.96 -0.74 23.91
CA SER A 417 14.11 0.31 24.92
C SER A 417 13.48 1.62 24.43
N LYS A 418 12.72 2.25 25.32
CA LYS A 418 12.03 3.50 25.02
C LYS A 418 13.02 4.62 24.70
N GLY A 419 12.83 5.25 23.55
CA GLY A 419 13.65 6.39 23.10
C GLY A 419 13.09 7.73 23.58
N GLU A 420 13.91 8.76 23.45
CA GLU A 420 13.57 10.14 23.75
C GLU A 420 13.83 11.03 22.52
N GLY A 421 13.33 12.24 22.53
CA GLY A 421 13.73 13.30 21.58
C GLY A 421 12.72 13.61 20.48
N LEU A 422 11.70 12.79 20.25
CA LEU A 422 10.61 13.13 19.33
C LEU A 422 9.40 13.69 20.09
N PRO A 423 8.71 14.70 19.53
CA PRO A 423 7.48 15.22 20.11
C PRO A 423 6.38 14.15 20.09
N SER A 424 5.55 14.09 21.14
CA SER A 424 4.44 13.13 21.22
C SER A 424 3.12 13.76 20.75
N TYR A 425 2.44 13.08 19.83
CA TYR A 425 1.10 13.44 19.31
C TYR A 425 0.19 12.23 19.37
N SER A 426 -1.05 12.45 19.74
CA SER A 426 -2.11 11.46 19.57
C SER A 426 -2.71 11.58 18.15
N SER A 427 -3.22 10.49 17.61
CA SER A 427 -3.87 10.49 16.28
C SER A 427 -2.97 11.04 15.16
N GLY A 428 -1.67 10.81 15.25
CA GLY A 428 -0.68 11.23 14.27
C GLY A 428 -0.46 10.22 13.16
N TYR A 429 0.15 10.70 12.09
CA TYR A 429 0.68 9.91 10.98
C TYR A 429 2.14 10.29 10.76
N ALA A 430 2.93 9.34 10.30
CA ALA A 430 4.30 9.62 9.92
C ALA A 430 4.63 9.00 8.56
N ALA A 431 5.54 9.64 7.84
CA ALA A 431 6.20 9.11 6.66
C ALA A 431 7.71 9.19 6.86
N VAL A 432 8.44 8.27 6.26
CA VAL A 432 9.90 8.20 6.39
C VAL A 432 10.58 8.17 5.03
N GLY A 433 11.82 8.64 5.01
CA GLY A 433 12.72 8.60 3.87
C GLY A 433 13.97 9.43 4.18
N ASP A 434 15.03 9.25 3.40
CA ASP A 434 16.30 9.93 3.56
C ASP A 434 16.30 11.28 2.82
N ILE A 435 15.94 12.34 3.51
CA ILE A 435 15.91 13.72 2.97
C ILE A 435 17.30 14.35 2.98
N ASN A 436 18.09 14.04 4.00
CA ASN A 436 19.43 14.62 4.19
C ASN A 436 20.55 13.78 3.56
N LYS A 437 20.22 12.65 2.93
CA LYS A 437 21.12 11.75 2.18
C LYS A 437 22.23 11.14 3.04
N ASN A 438 21.91 10.80 4.29
CA ASN A 438 22.83 10.10 5.19
C ASN A 438 22.57 8.58 5.27
N GLY A 439 21.57 8.07 4.55
CA GLY A 439 21.21 6.66 4.50
C GLY A 439 20.31 6.19 5.64
N LEU A 440 19.97 7.06 6.61
CA LEU A 440 19.05 6.76 7.70
C LEU A 440 17.72 7.48 7.50
N SER A 441 16.65 6.90 8.03
CA SER A 441 15.30 7.46 7.84
C SER A 441 15.11 8.76 8.64
N ASP A 442 14.78 9.83 7.92
CA ASP A 442 14.16 11.03 8.48
C ASP A 442 12.67 10.80 8.67
N ILE A 443 12.02 11.50 9.59
CA ILE A 443 10.61 11.30 9.93
C ILE A 443 9.83 12.60 9.71
N PHE A 444 8.88 12.58 8.78
CA PHE A 444 7.84 13.60 8.71
C PHE A 444 6.67 13.19 9.59
N MET A 445 6.32 14.02 10.55
CA MET A 445 5.23 13.77 11.50
C MET A 445 4.13 14.80 11.30
N CYS A 446 2.87 14.34 11.27
CA CYS A 446 1.70 15.21 11.26
C CYS A 446 0.59 14.60 12.13
N GLY A 447 -0.20 15.43 12.79
CA GLY A 447 -1.23 14.96 13.71
C GLY A 447 -1.78 16.03 14.64
N TYR A 448 -2.36 15.61 15.75
CA TYR A 448 -2.94 16.49 16.76
C TYR A 448 -2.34 16.18 18.14
N GLY A 449 -1.87 17.20 18.83
CA GLY A 449 -1.32 17.08 20.18
C GLY A 449 -1.93 18.11 21.14
N ASP A 450 -1.41 18.19 22.35
CA ASP A 450 -1.89 19.11 23.40
C ASP A 450 -1.88 20.58 22.97
N ASN A 451 -1.00 20.94 22.05
CA ASN A 451 -0.86 22.29 21.50
C ASN A 451 -1.60 22.51 20.16
N GLY A 452 -2.46 21.61 19.75
CA GLY A 452 -3.20 21.66 18.51
C GLY A 452 -2.62 20.79 17.39
N ALA A 453 -2.99 21.08 16.13
CA ALA A 453 -2.51 20.36 14.97
C ALA A 453 -1.02 20.63 14.72
N TYR A 454 -0.32 19.63 14.22
CA TYR A 454 1.12 19.63 14.03
C TYR A 454 1.51 19.09 12.66
N ALA A 455 2.59 19.59 12.11
CA ALA A 455 3.31 19.00 10.98
C ALA A 455 4.77 19.48 11.01
N ALA A 456 5.71 18.57 11.02
CA ALA A 456 7.14 18.88 10.93
C ALA A 456 7.95 17.70 10.41
N LEU A 457 9.06 18.00 9.79
CA LEU A 457 10.11 17.08 9.42
C LEU A 457 11.18 17.04 10.52
N HIS A 458 11.55 15.85 10.94
CA HIS A 458 12.65 15.57 11.85
C HIS A 458 13.75 14.87 11.09
N LEU A 459 14.85 15.55 10.84
CA LEU A 459 16.02 15.02 10.17
C LEU A 459 16.83 14.15 11.14
N ASN A 460 17.11 12.94 10.74
CA ASN A 460 17.99 12.04 11.49
C ASN A 460 19.44 12.48 11.28
N THR A 461 20.12 12.89 12.35
CA THR A 461 21.50 13.37 12.32
C THR A 461 22.49 12.37 12.91
N THR A 462 22.08 11.13 13.08
CA THR A 462 22.96 10.01 13.46
C THR A 462 24.01 9.75 12.37
N ALA A 463 25.05 9.01 12.69
CA ALA A 463 26.09 8.67 11.72
C ALA A 463 25.49 7.94 10.50
N SER A 464 26.03 8.22 9.30
CA SER A 464 25.51 7.65 8.05
C SER A 464 25.61 6.13 8.02
N ALA A 465 24.57 5.49 7.44
CA ALA A 465 24.58 4.06 7.11
C ALA A 465 25.38 3.80 5.81
N GLU A 466 25.99 2.62 5.72
CA GLU A 466 26.69 2.18 4.52
C GLU A 466 25.73 1.48 3.56
N ALA A 467 25.89 1.71 2.26
CA ALA A 467 25.09 1.04 1.24
C ALA A 467 25.50 -0.45 1.11
N PRO A 468 24.54 -1.34 0.86
CA PRO A 468 24.84 -2.74 0.59
C PRO A 468 25.67 -2.88 -0.70
N ALA A 469 26.45 -3.98 -0.79
CA ALA A 469 27.18 -4.30 -2.01
C ALA A 469 26.22 -4.51 -3.19
N ALA A 470 26.67 -4.21 -4.41
CA ALA A 470 25.85 -4.46 -5.59
C ALA A 470 25.85 -5.97 -5.94
N PRO A 471 24.73 -6.52 -6.44
CA PRO A 471 24.65 -7.88 -6.98
C PRO A 471 25.68 -8.11 -8.08
N GLN A 472 26.09 -9.36 -8.29
CA GLN A 472 27.09 -9.71 -9.29
C GLN A 472 26.54 -10.68 -10.33
N ASN A 473 27.21 -10.78 -11.48
CA ASN A 473 26.89 -11.75 -12.53
C ASN A 473 25.42 -11.75 -12.97
N VAL A 474 24.80 -10.59 -13.03
CA VAL A 474 23.40 -10.44 -13.48
C VAL A 474 23.27 -10.96 -14.92
N LYS A 475 22.30 -11.82 -15.16
CA LYS A 475 21.95 -12.39 -16.45
C LYS A 475 20.46 -12.33 -16.68
N ALA A 476 20.07 -12.29 -17.96
CA ALA A 476 18.67 -12.30 -18.36
C ALA A 476 18.48 -13.17 -19.61
N GLU A 477 17.54 -14.08 -19.55
CA GLU A 477 17.24 -15.01 -20.63
C GLU A 477 15.73 -15.18 -20.78
N VAL A 478 15.25 -15.34 -22.02
CA VAL A 478 13.83 -15.67 -22.26
C VAL A 478 13.69 -17.19 -22.38
N ILE A 479 12.98 -17.80 -21.42
CA ILE A 479 12.74 -19.23 -21.33
C ILE A 479 11.23 -19.47 -21.25
N ASP A 480 10.67 -20.23 -22.18
CA ASP A 480 9.24 -20.61 -22.21
C ASP A 480 8.27 -19.43 -22.06
N GLY A 481 8.61 -18.28 -22.67
CA GLY A 481 7.78 -17.07 -22.62
C GLY A 481 7.91 -16.25 -21.33
N LYS A 482 8.80 -16.65 -20.44
CA LYS A 482 9.17 -15.87 -19.26
C LYS A 482 10.54 -15.25 -19.45
N LEU A 483 10.70 -14.00 -18.98
CA LEU A 483 12.00 -13.37 -18.79
C LEU A 483 12.50 -13.80 -17.43
N VAL A 484 13.57 -14.60 -17.43
CA VAL A 484 14.25 -15.11 -16.23
C VAL A 484 15.49 -14.29 -15.98
N ILE A 485 15.61 -13.70 -14.81
CA ILE A 485 16.70 -12.83 -14.38
C ILE A 485 17.39 -13.50 -13.20
N THR A 486 18.70 -13.68 -13.26
CA THR A 486 19.49 -14.31 -12.21
C THR A 486 20.68 -13.45 -11.81
N TRP A 487 21.15 -13.59 -10.57
CA TRP A 487 22.30 -12.87 -10.03
C TRP A 487 23.00 -13.67 -8.93
N ASP A 488 24.20 -13.26 -8.59
CA ASP A 488 24.93 -13.75 -7.44
C ASP A 488 24.98 -12.71 -6.32
N TYR A 489 24.80 -13.14 -5.09
CA TYR A 489 24.97 -12.37 -3.86
C TYR A 489 25.19 -13.31 -2.68
N ASP A 490 25.95 -12.91 -1.67
CA ASP A 490 26.10 -13.68 -0.44
C ASP A 490 24.82 -13.60 0.39
N THR A 491 24.19 -14.74 0.67
CA THR A 491 22.91 -14.79 1.37
C THR A 491 23.05 -14.42 2.85
N ASP A 492 24.12 -14.86 3.51
CA ASP A 492 24.36 -14.55 4.91
C ASP A 492 24.64 -13.05 5.09
N GLU A 493 25.38 -12.44 4.15
CA GLU A 493 25.59 -10.99 4.11
C GLU A 493 24.26 -10.24 3.86
N ALA A 494 23.44 -10.75 2.94
CA ALA A 494 22.13 -10.13 2.66
C ALA A 494 21.18 -10.15 3.87
N MET A 495 21.10 -11.28 4.59
CA MET A 495 20.30 -11.39 5.80
C MET A 495 20.83 -10.52 6.94
N ALA A 496 22.15 -10.52 7.16
CA ALA A 496 22.78 -9.72 8.22
C ALA A 496 22.55 -8.19 8.05
N ASN A 497 22.38 -7.73 6.81
CA ASN A 497 22.20 -6.32 6.45
C ASN A 497 20.77 -5.97 6.00
N ASP A 498 19.79 -6.82 6.29
CA ASP A 498 18.38 -6.62 5.95
C ASP A 498 18.15 -6.30 4.46
N VAL A 499 18.86 -7.00 3.56
CA VAL A 499 18.84 -6.75 2.12
C VAL A 499 17.73 -7.52 1.45
N VAL A 500 16.99 -6.83 0.58
CA VAL A 500 16.12 -7.40 -0.45
C VAL A 500 16.63 -6.99 -1.82
N TYR A 501 16.21 -7.69 -2.89
CA TYR A 501 16.60 -7.29 -4.23
C TYR A 501 15.46 -6.56 -4.93
N ASN A 502 15.86 -5.55 -5.68
CA ASN A 502 15.01 -4.84 -6.61
C ASN A 502 15.40 -5.20 -8.04
N VAL A 503 14.42 -5.42 -8.87
CA VAL A 503 14.60 -5.70 -10.29
C VAL A 503 13.86 -4.64 -11.09
N TYR A 504 14.52 -4.10 -12.13
CA TYR A 504 13.78 -3.39 -13.17
C TYR A 504 13.86 -4.14 -14.51
N VAL A 505 12.84 -3.92 -15.32
CA VAL A 505 12.78 -4.37 -16.71
C VAL A 505 12.36 -3.19 -17.58
N LYS A 506 13.24 -2.77 -18.50
CA LYS A 506 12.95 -1.74 -19.50
C LYS A 506 12.77 -2.41 -20.86
N ASN A 507 11.57 -2.33 -21.40
CA ASN A 507 11.26 -2.94 -22.70
C ASN A 507 11.68 -2.06 -23.89
N ALA A 508 11.53 -2.59 -25.09
CA ALA A 508 11.88 -1.88 -26.34
C ALA A 508 11.06 -0.61 -26.60
N GLU A 509 9.88 -0.47 -25.97
CA GLU A 509 9.03 0.71 -26.05
C GLU A 509 9.42 1.79 -25.03
N GLY A 510 10.38 1.48 -24.15
CA GLY A 510 10.85 2.37 -23.10
C GLY A 510 10.01 2.33 -21.81
N LYS A 511 9.03 1.44 -21.71
CA LYS A 511 8.30 1.20 -20.45
C LYS A 511 9.20 0.52 -19.43
N ILE A 512 9.07 0.94 -18.18
CA ILE A 512 9.93 0.54 -17.08
C ILE A 512 9.07 -0.07 -15.97
N TYR A 513 9.16 -1.37 -15.81
CA TYR A 513 8.65 -2.07 -14.63
C TYR A 513 9.73 -2.12 -13.55
N THR A 514 9.35 -1.96 -12.30
CA THR A 514 10.24 -2.14 -11.13
C THR A 514 9.51 -2.88 -10.01
N VAL A 515 10.19 -3.78 -9.32
CA VAL A 515 9.64 -4.46 -8.12
C VAL A 515 9.46 -3.45 -6.99
N VAL A 516 10.47 -2.63 -6.75
CA VAL A 516 10.38 -1.46 -5.86
C VAL A 516 10.63 -0.22 -6.71
N PRO A 517 9.77 0.80 -6.67
CA PRO A 517 9.93 1.99 -7.50
C PRO A 517 11.32 2.62 -7.37
N ALA A 518 12.05 2.70 -8.47
CA ALA A 518 13.39 3.25 -8.54
C ALA A 518 13.69 3.89 -9.90
N ASN A 519 14.68 4.75 -9.93
CA ASN A 519 15.23 5.31 -11.16
C ASN A 519 16.30 4.35 -11.74
N PRO A 520 16.06 3.72 -12.89
CA PRO A 520 17.02 2.77 -13.47
C PRO A 520 18.38 3.38 -13.84
N GLU A 521 18.44 4.70 -14.03
CA GLU A 521 19.67 5.38 -14.48
C GLU A 521 20.58 5.76 -13.31
N THR A 522 19.99 6.14 -12.18
CA THR A 522 20.74 6.61 -11.00
C THR A 522 20.75 5.60 -9.87
N GLY A 523 19.86 4.60 -9.89
CA GLY A 523 19.63 3.66 -8.80
C GLY A 523 18.77 4.24 -7.67
N PHE A 524 18.35 5.51 -7.75
CA PHE A 524 17.59 6.17 -6.69
C PHE A 524 16.26 5.45 -6.42
N VAL A 525 16.06 5.00 -5.17
CA VAL A 525 14.81 4.38 -4.72
C VAL A 525 13.81 5.49 -4.41
N LYS A 526 12.72 5.51 -5.17
CA LYS A 526 11.74 6.61 -5.18
C LYS A 526 10.77 6.63 -4.02
N VAL A 527 10.76 5.61 -3.17
CA VAL A 527 9.84 5.47 -2.04
C VAL A 527 10.60 5.22 -0.75
N GLY A 528 10.20 5.89 0.32
CA GLY A 528 10.82 5.72 1.63
C GLY A 528 10.35 4.50 2.40
N TYR A 529 9.17 3.93 2.07
CA TYR A 529 8.53 2.84 2.81
C TYR A 529 7.92 1.78 1.86
N GLY A 530 7.55 0.59 2.40
CA GLY A 530 6.86 -0.43 1.61
C GLY A 530 7.78 -1.36 0.83
N ARG A 531 8.99 -1.65 1.34
CA ARG A 531 10.00 -2.49 0.66
C ARG A 531 9.82 -3.99 0.91
N THR A 532 8.77 -4.40 1.61
CA THR A 532 8.43 -5.82 1.86
C THR A 532 8.09 -6.60 0.60
N VAL A 533 7.78 -5.91 -0.48
CA VAL A 533 7.57 -6.48 -1.81
C VAL A 533 8.88 -6.79 -2.55
N GLY A 534 10.03 -6.38 -2.02
CA GLY A 534 11.35 -6.71 -2.57
C GLY A 534 11.61 -8.22 -2.56
N ILE A 535 12.43 -8.68 -3.50
CA ILE A 535 12.76 -10.11 -3.65
C ILE A 535 13.61 -10.54 -2.46
N ARG A 536 13.22 -11.62 -1.80
CA ARG A 536 13.83 -12.07 -0.52
C ARG A 536 15.30 -12.49 -0.67
N PRO A 537 16.11 -12.35 0.40
CA PRO A 537 17.56 -12.55 0.37
C PRO A 537 17.99 -13.95 -0.06
N GLN A 538 17.16 -14.97 0.14
CA GLN A 538 17.44 -16.35 -0.26
C GLN A 538 17.29 -16.57 -1.77
N LEU A 539 16.50 -15.73 -2.45
CA LEU A 539 16.22 -15.85 -3.87
C LEU A 539 17.28 -15.14 -4.70
N LYS A 540 17.77 -15.81 -5.73
CA LYS A 540 18.76 -15.29 -6.68
C LYS A 540 18.22 -15.33 -8.11
N GLU A 541 16.91 -15.43 -8.22
CA GLU A 541 16.18 -15.48 -9.49
C GLU A 541 14.85 -14.71 -9.36
N TYR A 542 14.49 -14.04 -10.42
CA TYR A 542 13.18 -13.42 -10.59
C TYR A 542 12.69 -13.67 -12.01
N SER A 543 11.40 -13.95 -12.18
CA SER A 543 10.83 -14.14 -13.49
C SER A 543 9.48 -13.43 -13.64
N ILE A 544 9.29 -12.78 -14.79
CA ILE A 544 8.02 -12.17 -15.20
C ILE A 544 7.64 -12.63 -16.60
N ASN A 545 6.45 -12.28 -17.07
CA ASN A 545 6.11 -12.46 -18.47
C ASN A 545 7.11 -11.72 -19.36
N ALA A 546 7.65 -12.40 -20.37
CA ALA A 546 8.62 -11.77 -21.26
C ALA A 546 7.97 -10.63 -22.05
N PRO A 547 8.47 -9.38 -21.93
CA PRO A 547 7.98 -8.30 -22.78
C PRO A 547 8.34 -8.57 -24.25
N ALA A 548 7.61 -7.93 -25.16
CA ALA A 548 7.90 -8.02 -26.59
C ALA A 548 9.21 -7.27 -26.93
N GLY A 549 10.05 -7.91 -27.74
CA GLY A 549 11.33 -7.32 -28.19
C GLY A 549 12.45 -7.48 -27.15
N ASP A 550 13.59 -6.86 -27.47
CA ASP A 550 14.74 -6.87 -26.58
C ASP A 550 14.46 -6.01 -25.35
N CYS A 551 14.98 -6.42 -24.21
CA CYS A 551 14.83 -5.66 -22.97
C CYS A 551 16.15 -5.52 -22.22
N THR A 552 16.26 -4.45 -21.44
CA THR A 552 17.32 -4.25 -20.46
C THR A 552 16.77 -4.51 -19.09
N VAL A 553 17.51 -5.28 -18.30
CA VAL A 553 17.19 -5.55 -16.90
C VAL A 553 18.27 -5.00 -16.00
N GLY A 554 17.93 -4.73 -14.75
CA GLY A 554 18.91 -4.42 -13.71
C GLY A 554 18.50 -5.03 -12.38
N VAL A 555 19.47 -5.39 -11.58
CA VAL A 555 19.29 -5.90 -10.22
C VAL A 555 20.06 -5.01 -9.26
N GLN A 556 19.40 -4.62 -8.18
CA GLN A 556 19.90 -3.74 -7.13
C GLN A 556 19.66 -4.38 -5.77
N ALA A 557 20.56 -4.20 -4.84
CA ALA A 557 20.38 -4.54 -3.43
C ALA A 557 19.84 -3.31 -2.67
N ILE A 558 18.77 -3.49 -1.89
CA ILE A 558 18.14 -2.42 -1.08
C ILE A 558 18.08 -2.88 0.36
N SER A 559 18.48 -2.05 1.31
CA SER A 559 18.22 -2.29 2.73
C SER A 559 16.73 -2.08 3.04
N THR A 560 16.14 -2.97 3.84
CA THR A 560 14.80 -2.78 4.43
C THR A 560 14.86 -2.10 5.79
N ALA A 561 16.03 -2.09 6.43
CA ALA A 561 16.25 -1.48 7.72
C ALA A 561 16.51 0.04 7.65
N ASN A 562 17.18 0.48 6.59
CA ASN A 562 17.53 1.90 6.40
C ASN A 562 17.27 2.35 4.94
N GLU A 563 17.70 3.53 4.56
CA GLU A 563 17.42 4.14 3.26
C GLU A 563 18.52 3.91 2.23
N THR A 564 19.44 2.95 2.48
CA THR A 564 20.57 2.69 1.60
C THR A 564 20.26 1.63 0.53
N TYR A 565 20.93 1.73 -0.59
CA TYR A 565 20.81 0.81 -1.73
C TYR A 565 22.07 0.86 -2.60
N SER A 566 22.33 -0.24 -3.34
CA SER A 566 23.42 -0.28 -4.32
C SER A 566 23.03 0.37 -5.65
N GLU A 567 23.99 0.53 -6.54
CA GLU A 567 23.69 0.77 -7.97
C GLU A 567 23.05 -0.46 -8.60
N PHE A 568 22.33 -0.29 -9.70
CA PHE A 568 21.84 -1.38 -10.52
C PHE A 568 22.99 -2.02 -11.32
N VAL A 569 23.08 -3.34 -11.27
CA VAL A 569 23.93 -4.12 -12.19
C VAL A 569 23.04 -4.63 -13.32
N THR A 570 23.40 -4.33 -14.56
CA THR A 570 22.53 -4.50 -15.71
C THR A 570 22.91 -5.66 -16.61
N ALA A 571 21.91 -6.23 -17.30
CA ALA A 571 22.05 -7.19 -18.37
C ALA A 571 21.01 -6.91 -19.47
N THR A 572 21.20 -7.52 -20.65
CA THR A 572 20.24 -7.45 -21.74
C THR A 572 19.73 -8.85 -22.06
N ALA A 573 18.44 -8.98 -22.29
CA ALA A 573 17.86 -10.16 -22.88
C ALA A 573 17.47 -9.85 -24.33
N GLU A 574 18.05 -10.61 -25.26
CA GLU A 574 17.64 -10.56 -26.66
C GLU A 574 16.32 -11.33 -26.81
N SER A 575 15.39 -10.78 -27.57
CA SER A 575 14.23 -11.54 -27.97
C SER A 575 14.75 -12.74 -28.78
N THR A 576 14.55 -13.93 -28.27
CA THR A 576 14.83 -15.15 -29.04
C THR A 576 13.89 -15.11 -30.22
N GLY A 577 14.26 -14.59 -31.36
CA GLY A 577 13.49 -14.32 -32.58
C GLY A 577 12.35 -15.28 -33.03
N VAL A 578 11.72 -15.91 -32.10
CA VAL A 578 10.34 -16.36 -32.21
C VAL A 578 9.54 -15.05 -32.15
N ALA A 579 9.51 -14.35 -33.29
CA ALA A 579 8.39 -13.46 -33.60
C ALA A 579 7.18 -14.13 -32.98
N ALA A 580 6.44 -13.43 -32.10
CA ALA A 580 5.15 -13.91 -31.61
C ALA A 580 4.58 -14.70 -32.74
N ILE A 581 4.44 -16.04 -32.56
CA ILE A 581 3.83 -16.84 -33.62
C ILE A 581 2.55 -16.12 -33.79
N ASP A 582 2.48 -15.38 -34.90
CA ASP A 582 1.29 -14.61 -35.24
C ASP A 582 0.19 -15.66 -35.16
N SER A 583 -0.49 -15.73 -34.01
CA SER A 583 -1.60 -16.68 -33.78
C SER A 583 -2.75 -16.34 -34.74
N ALA A 584 -2.53 -15.37 -35.63
CA ALA A 584 -3.27 -15.09 -36.82
C ALA A 584 -2.95 -16.06 -37.97
N ALA A 585 -1.88 -16.87 -37.90
CA ALA A 585 -1.68 -17.94 -38.86
C ALA A 585 -2.57 -19.12 -38.50
N ASP A 586 -3.79 -19.08 -39.01
CA ASP A 586 -4.61 -20.27 -39.33
C ASP A 586 -5.04 -21.21 -38.19
N THR A 587 -5.56 -20.67 -37.09
CA THR A 587 -6.54 -21.45 -36.32
C THR A 587 -7.89 -21.29 -37.02
N ALA A 588 -8.31 -22.31 -37.73
CA ALA A 588 -9.65 -22.39 -38.31
C ALA A 588 -10.69 -22.02 -37.25
N ALA A 589 -11.48 -20.98 -37.51
CA ALA A 589 -12.48 -20.53 -36.57
C ALA A 589 -13.42 -21.67 -36.20
N THR A 590 -13.60 -21.91 -34.92
CA THR A 590 -14.58 -22.87 -34.43
C THR A 590 -15.85 -22.10 -34.06
N TYR A 591 -17.00 -22.61 -34.51
CA TYR A 591 -18.29 -21.97 -34.29
C TYR A 591 -19.12 -22.74 -33.28
N TYR A 592 -19.82 -22.03 -32.43
CA TYR A 592 -20.74 -22.58 -31.43
C TYR A 592 -22.09 -21.86 -31.55
N ASN A 593 -23.18 -22.56 -31.31
CA ASN A 593 -24.48 -21.92 -31.15
C ASN A 593 -24.56 -21.21 -29.78
N VAL A 594 -25.64 -20.47 -29.54
CA VAL A 594 -25.86 -19.72 -28.29
C VAL A 594 -26.04 -20.62 -27.05
N GLN A 595 -26.22 -21.93 -27.25
CA GLN A 595 -26.25 -22.95 -26.19
C GLN A 595 -24.88 -23.59 -25.93
N GLY A 596 -23.81 -23.10 -26.59
CA GLY A 596 -22.45 -23.61 -26.42
C GLY A 596 -22.12 -24.90 -27.17
N GLN A 597 -23.00 -25.37 -28.04
CA GLN A 597 -22.77 -26.57 -28.86
C GLN A 597 -21.98 -26.20 -30.12
N ARG A 598 -20.97 -27.01 -30.45
CA ARG A 598 -20.14 -26.81 -31.65
C ARG A 598 -20.96 -26.99 -32.93
N VAL A 599 -20.84 -26.04 -33.84
CA VAL A 599 -21.51 -26.05 -35.15
C VAL A 599 -20.49 -26.37 -36.25
N GLY A 600 -20.58 -27.54 -36.86
CA GLY A 600 -19.63 -27.98 -37.87
C GLY A 600 -19.85 -27.31 -39.23
N ASN A 601 -21.09 -27.01 -39.59
CA ASN A 601 -21.46 -26.34 -40.87
C ASN A 601 -22.37 -25.14 -40.57
N PRO A 602 -21.81 -23.95 -40.33
CA PRO A 602 -22.59 -22.74 -40.13
C PRO A 602 -23.45 -22.37 -41.35
N ALA A 603 -24.69 -21.97 -41.10
CA ALA A 603 -25.61 -21.52 -42.16
C ALA A 603 -25.61 -19.98 -42.25
N LYS A 604 -25.76 -19.44 -43.47
CA LYS A 604 -25.85 -17.99 -43.71
C LYS A 604 -27.01 -17.37 -42.93
N GLY A 605 -26.70 -16.30 -42.20
CA GLY A 605 -27.66 -15.62 -41.32
C GLY A 605 -27.80 -16.22 -39.92
N GLN A 606 -27.06 -17.26 -39.60
CA GLN A 606 -27.07 -17.88 -38.26
C GLN A 606 -26.23 -17.07 -37.27
N LEU A 607 -26.81 -16.74 -36.12
CA LEU A 607 -26.08 -16.10 -35.01
C LEU A 607 -25.25 -17.15 -34.27
N LEU A 608 -23.92 -16.97 -34.26
CA LEU A 608 -22.97 -17.93 -33.70
C LEU A 608 -21.96 -17.21 -32.81
N ILE A 609 -21.29 -17.98 -31.96
CA ILE A 609 -20.09 -17.58 -31.25
C ILE A 609 -18.91 -18.14 -32.04
N GLN A 610 -18.11 -17.26 -32.63
CA GLN A 610 -16.86 -17.63 -33.28
C GLN A 610 -15.72 -17.60 -32.24
N VAL A 611 -15.00 -18.71 -32.15
CA VAL A 611 -13.80 -18.82 -31.31
C VAL A 611 -12.57 -18.94 -32.21
N LYS A 612 -11.63 -17.99 -32.09
CA LYS A 612 -10.30 -18.01 -32.72
C LYS A 612 -9.23 -17.87 -31.64
N GLY A 613 -8.44 -18.91 -31.42
CA GLY A 613 -7.51 -18.94 -30.30
C GLY A 613 -8.26 -18.71 -28.98
N ASN A 614 -7.80 -17.77 -28.15
CA ASN A 614 -8.45 -17.40 -26.88
C ASN A 614 -9.53 -16.30 -27.02
N LYS A 615 -9.88 -15.89 -28.23
CA LYS A 615 -10.89 -14.83 -28.45
C LYS A 615 -12.21 -15.45 -28.91
N ALA A 616 -13.30 -15.08 -28.21
CA ALA A 616 -14.65 -15.41 -28.61
C ALA A 616 -15.40 -14.15 -29.06
N SER A 617 -16.07 -14.20 -30.18
CA SER A 617 -16.87 -13.09 -30.71
C SER A 617 -18.24 -13.57 -31.20
N LYS A 618 -19.26 -12.74 -31.05
CA LYS A 618 -20.58 -12.96 -31.60
C LYS A 618 -20.58 -12.57 -33.08
N VAL A 619 -20.93 -13.51 -33.95
CA VAL A 619 -20.95 -13.28 -35.41
C VAL A 619 -22.26 -13.74 -36.02
N ILE A 620 -22.68 -13.10 -37.08
CA ILE A 620 -23.73 -13.62 -37.99
C ILE A 620 -22.98 -14.21 -39.19
N PHE A 621 -23.13 -15.52 -39.38
CA PHE A 621 -22.39 -16.25 -40.39
C PHE A 621 -22.95 -16.01 -41.81
#